data_8e4f7dacf70629e67c5941bdcad19132
#
_entry.id   8e4f7dacf70629e67c5941bdcad19132
#
_cell.length_a   1.000
_cell.length_b   1.000
_cell.length_c   1.000
_cell.angle_alpha   90.00
_cell.angle_beta   90.00
_cell.angle_gamma   90.00
#
_symmetry.space_group_name_H-M   'P 1'
#
loop_
_entity.id
_entity.type
_entity.pdbx_description
1 polymer ?
#
loop_
_entity_poly.entity_id
_entity_poly.type
_entity_poly.pdbx_seq_one_letter_code
_entity_poly.pdbx_strand_id
1 'polypeptide(L)' 'MKFTAIIEQGENGWLVGQIEEVPAAMSQGKTIEELKENLLDALRLILDTNKEITEKEYSGKQGIVEELELT' A
#
# COMPACT_ATOMS: atom_id res chain seq x y z
N MET A 1 6.31 5.86 -11.97
CA MET A 1 5.28 4.85 -11.75
C MET A 1 4.51 5.17 -10.48
N LYS A 2 3.20 5.27 -10.58
CA LYS A 2 2.38 5.67 -9.44
C LYS A 2 1.50 4.53 -8.97
N PHE A 3 1.36 4.44 -7.67
CA PHE A 3 0.54 3.41 -7.03
C PHE A 3 -0.41 4.07 -6.04
N THR A 4 -1.50 3.40 -5.78
CA THR A 4 -2.53 3.89 -4.88
C THR A 4 -2.51 3.07 -3.60
N ALA A 5 -2.36 3.73 -2.47
CA ALA A 5 -2.40 3.07 -1.18
C ALA A 5 -3.76 3.29 -0.53
N ILE A 6 -4.37 2.21 -0.10
CA ILE A 6 -5.61 2.25 0.67
C ILE A 6 -5.23 2.07 2.13
N ILE A 7 -5.55 3.06 2.94
CA ILE A 7 -5.11 3.10 4.34
C ILE A 7 -6.32 3.07 5.26
N GLU A 8 -6.29 2.17 6.21
CA GLU A 8 -7.35 2.01 7.21
C GLU A 8 -6.75 2.03 8.60
N GLN A 9 -7.57 2.36 9.59
CA GLN A 9 -7.15 2.28 10.97
C GLN A 9 -7.18 0.83 11.44
N GLY A 10 -6.07 0.38 12.01
CA GLY A 10 -5.98 -0.91 12.66
C GLY A 10 -6.17 -0.76 14.15
N GLU A 11 -5.62 -1.70 14.90
CA GLU A 11 -5.75 -1.72 16.34
C GLU A 11 -4.63 -0.93 17.00
N ASN A 12 -4.91 -0.38 18.17
CA ASN A 12 -3.92 0.27 19.03
C ASN A 12 -3.19 1.44 18.37
N GLY A 13 -3.92 2.20 17.55
CA GLY A 13 -3.36 3.37 16.91
C GLY A 13 -2.47 3.08 15.71
N TRP A 14 -2.40 1.83 15.28
CA TRP A 14 -1.69 1.47 14.07
C TRP A 14 -2.54 1.78 12.85
N LEU A 15 -1.87 2.15 11.78
CA LEU A 15 -2.49 2.27 10.48
C LEU A 15 -2.05 1.09 9.63
N VAL A 16 -2.96 0.55 8.85
CA VAL A 16 -2.66 -0.54 7.93
C VAL A 16 -2.94 -0.09 6.52
N GLY A 17 -2.12 -0.54 5.59
CA GLY A 17 -2.26 -0.12 4.21
C GLY A 17 -2.00 -1.24 3.23
N GLN A 18 -2.55 -1.06 2.05
CA GLN A 18 -2.41 -2.02 0.97
C GLN A 18 -2.33 -1.25 -0.34
N ILE A 19 -1.47 -1.70 -1.23
CA ILE A 19 -1.36 -1.10 -2.55
C ILE A 19 -2.46 -1.68 -3.44
N GLU A 20 -3.30 -0.82 -3.98
CA GLU A 20 -4.43 -1.27 -4.78
C GLU A 20 -4.00 -2.06 -6.01
N GLU A 21 -2.99 -1.59 -6.70
CA GLU A 21 -2.49 -2.21 -7.93
C GLU A 21 -1.71 -3.51 -7.67
N VAL A 22 -1.19 -3.64 -6.46
CA VAL A 22 -0.41 -4.83 -6.06
C VAL A 22 -0.88 -5.25 -4.67
N PRO A 23 -1.99 -5.98 -4.58
CA PRO A 23 -2.61 -6.30 -3.28
C PRO A 23 -1.72 -7.05 -2.30
N ALA A 24 -0.70 -7.74 -2.80
CA ALA A 24 0.25 -8.42 -1.92
C ALA A 24 1.13 -7.45 -1.14
N ALA A 25 1.22 -6.20 -1.58
CA ALA A 25 2.00 -5.17 -0.90
C ALA A 25 1.16 -4.58 0.22
N MET A 26 1.38 -5.05 1.42
CA MET A 26 0.66 -4.62 2.62
C MET A 26 1.67 -4.29 3.70
N SER A 27 1.34 -3.31 4.53
CA SER A 27 2.20 -2.96 5.64
C SER A 27 1.42 -2.20 6.69
N GLN A 28 2.12 -1.74 7.72
CA GLN A 28 1.52 -0.97 8.80
C GLN A 28 2.51 0.07 9.29
N GLY A 29 2.01 1.06 9.99
CA GLY A 29 2.82 2.10 10.57
C GLY A 29 2.03 2.91 11.56
N LYS A 30 2.70 3.72 12.36
CA LYS A 30 2.06 4.57 13.34
C LYS A 30 1.57 5.88 12.74
N THR A 31 2.17 6.30 11.64
CA THR A 31 1.79 7.52 10.93
C THR A 31 1.61 7.18 9.47
N ILE A 32 0.94 8.08 8.75
CA ILE A 32 0.77 7.90 7.31
C ILE A 32 2.13 7.91 6.62
N GLU A 33 3.04 8.78 7.04
CA GLU A 33 4.36 8.85 6.44
C GLU A 33 5.15 7.57 6.63
N GLU A 34 5.14 7.02 7.85
CA GLU A 34 5.81 5.77 8.13
C GLU A 34 5.19 4.63 7.32
N LEU A 35 3.86 4.59 7.27
CA LEU A 35 3.17 3.56 6.51
C LEU A 35 3.51 3.63 5.03
N LYS A 36 3.58 4.83 4.46
CA LYS A 36 3.92 5.01 3.04
C LYS A 36 5.33 4.49 2.76
N GLU A 37 6.29 4.78 3.63
CA GLU A 37 7.64 4.26 3.47
C GLU A 37 7.66 2.73 3.52
N ASN A 38 6.94 2.17 4.48
CA ASN A 38 6.87 0.72 4.63
C ASN A 38 6.19 0.06 3.45
N LEU A 39 5.15 0.70 2.90
CA LEU A 39 4.48 0.20 1.72
C LEU A 39 5.38 0.22 0.49
N LEU A 40 6.17 1.28 0.34
CA LEU A 40 7.10 1.36 -0.77
C LEU A 40 8.18 0.29 -0.67
N ASP A 41 8.66 0.01 0.53
CA ASP A 41 9.62 -1.07 0.75
C ASP A 41 9.02 -2.43 0.39
N ALA A 42 7.79 -2.69 0.84
CA ALA A 42 7.11 -3.93 0.52
C ALA A 42 6.90 -4.07 -0.99
N LEU A 43 6.52 -2.97 -1.63
CA LEU A 43 6.30 -2.97 -3.06
C LEU A 43 7.58 -3.25 -3.83
N ARG A 44 8.69 -2.64 -3.43
CA ARG A 44 9.98 -2.88 -4.07
C ARG A 44 10.37 -4.35 -4.02
N LEU A 45 10.16 -4.98 -2.87
CA LEU A 45 10.46 -6.39 -2.71
C LEU A 45 9.62 -7.26 -3.64
N ILE A 46 8.34 -6.95 -3.74
CA ILE A 46 7.43 -7.70 -4.59
C ILE A 46 7.76 -7.52 -6.07
N LEU A 47 8.03 -6.28 -6.48
CA LEU A 47 8.35 -5.99 -7.87
C LEU A 47 9.70 -6.57 -8.28
N ASP A 48 10.61 -6.73 -7.32
CA ASP A 48 11.89 -7.34 -7.58
C ASP A 48 11.77 -8.84 -7.86
N THR A 49 10.84 -9.50 -7.19
CA THR A 49 10.64 -10.94 -7.33
C THR A 49 9.57 -11.30 -8.34
N ASN A 50 8.61 -10.42 -8.56
CA ASN A 50 7.48 -10.69 -9.44
C ASN A 50 7.24 -9.47 -10.32
N LYS A 51 7.61 -9.58 -11.57
CA LYS A 51 7.60 -8.43 -12.49
C LYS A 51 6.24 -8.12 -13.09
N GLU A 52 5.22 -8.87 -12.72
CA GLU A 52 3.89 -8.61 -13.20
C GLU A 52 3.06 -7.88 -12.18
N ILE A 53 2.47 -6.77 -12.62
CA ILE A 53 1.53 -6.01 -11.81
C ILE A 53 0.15 -6.33 -12.32
N THR A 54 -0.67 -6.88 -11.45
CA THR A 54 -2.04 -7.21 -11.79
C THR A 54 -2.96 -6.12 -11.30
N GLU A 55 -3.69 -5.51 -12.20
CA GLU A 55 -4.68 -4.52 -11.82
C GLU A 55 -5.90 -5.22 -11.25
N LYS A 56 -6.33 -4.75 -10.11
CA LYS A 56 -7.56 -5.23 -9.49
C LYS A 56 -8.43 -4.06 -9.11
N GLU A 57 -9.69 -4.21 -9.38
CA GLU A 57 -10.65 -3.23 -8.90
C GLU A 57 -10.79 -3.37 -7.39
N TYR A 58 -10.62 -2.27 -6.73
CA TYR A 58 -10.80 -2.20 -5.29
C TYR A 58 -12.05 -1.41 -5.02
N SER A 59 -13.12 -2.10 -4.69
CA SER A 59 -14.40 -1.42 -4.51
C SER A 59 -14.95 -1.63 -3.11
N GLY A 60 -15.61 -0.63 -2.63
CA GLY A 60 -16.46 -0.73 -1.46
C GLY A 60 -15.79 -0.65 -0.11
N LYS A 61 -14.50 -0.44 -0.05
CA LYS A 61 -13.84 -0.26 1.24
C LYS A 61 -13.68 1.21 1.58
N GLN A 62 -13.98 1.53 2.81
CA GLN A 62 -13.75 2.87 3.32
C GLN A 62 -12.33 2.96 3.87
N GLY A 63 -11.69 4.08 3.61
CA GLY A 63 -10.35 4.28 4.11
C GLY A 63 -9.74 5.50 3.48
N ILE A 64 -8.50 5.73 3.81
CA ILE A 64 -7.73 6.82 3.23
C ILE A 64 -7.05 6.31 1.99
N VAL A 65 -7.20 7.04 0.89
CA VAL A 65 -6.57 6.68 -0.38
C VAL A 65 -5.41 7.64 -0.62
N GLU A 66 -4.23 7.07 -0.80
CA GLU A 66 -3.01 7.83 -1.03
C GLU A 66 -2.37 7.37 -2.33
N GLU A 67 -1.79 8.31 -3.05
CA GLU A 67 -1.06 8.00 -4.27
C GLU A 67 0.43 7.98 -3.95
N LEU A 68 1.10 6.90 -4.35
CA LEU A 68 2.52 6.73 -4.12
C LEU A 68 3.25 6.67 -5.45
N GLU A 69 4.42 7.26 -5.47
CA GLU A 69 5.25 7.23 -6.66
C GLU A 69 6.54 6.47 -6.37
N LEU A 70 6.79 5.47 -7.20
CA LEU A 70 8.00 4.66 -7.09
C LEU A 70 8.98 5.13 -8.16
N THR A 71 10.13 5.63 -7.71
CA THR A 71 11.18 6.09 -8.63
C THR A 71 12.31 5.08 -8.72
#